data_2ec17f1f00f865bcea132b5c3f8ce5a5
#
_entry.id   2ec17f1f00f865bcea132b5c3f8ce5a5
#
_cell.length_a   1.000
_cell.length_b   1.000
_cell.length_c   1.000
_cell.angle_alpha   90.00
_cell.angle_beta   90.00
_cell.angle_gamma   90.00
#
_symmetry.space_group_name_H-M   'P 1'
#
loop_
_entity.id
_entity.type
_entity.pdbx_description
1 polymer ?
#
loop_
_entity_poly.entity_id
_entity_poly.type
_entity_poly.pdbx_seq_one_letter_code
_entity_poly.pdbx_strand_id
1 'polypeptide(L)'
;MPRMVGRVKRIRIPDELRSLTLAPRHLSLLAYLLFDGPLGVNELAARLEVAPTTVSLMVGDLAKQGVLERTEDPADRRRKIVSIADAHRPAIDGWLGRSAGAWRAALGPLSQAERRMFVETLAAYERGLADYDA
;
A
#
# COMPACT_ATOMS: atom_id res chain seq x y z
N MET A 1 -10.19 23.49 -0.97
CA MET A 1 -10.56 22.17 -0.43
C MET A 1 -11.52 21.36 -1.34
N PRO A 2 -12.68 21.88 -1.80
CA PRO A 2 -13.58 21.08 -2.64
C PRO A 2 -12.94 20.53 -3.93
N ARG A 3 -12.02 21.29 -4.54
CA ARG A 3 -11.33 20.87 -5.78
C ARG A 3 -10.36 19.74 -5.57
N MET A 4 -9.71 19.67 -4.39
CA MET A 4 -8.73 18.63 -4.08
C MET A 4 -9.42 17.29 -3.82
N VAL A 5 -10.52 17.30 -3.07
CA VAL A 5 -11.34 16.11 -2.82
C VAL A 5 -11.89 15.54 -4.13
N GLY A 6 -12.38 16.41 -5.03
CA GLY A 6 -12.85 16.01 -6.34
C GLY A 6 -11.77 15.37 -7.21
N ARG A 7 -10.53 15.86 -7.16
CA ARG A 7 -9.42 15.30 -7.91
C ARG A 7 -9.01 13.92 -7.39
N VAL A 8 -8.96 13.75 -6.06
CA VAL A 8 -8.66 12.46 -5.45
C VAL A 8 -9.70 11.42 -5.83
N LYS A 9 -10.98 11.80 -5.85
CA LYS A 9 -12.08 10.92 -6.27
C LYS A 9 -12.08 10.59 -7.77
N ARG A 10 -11.40 11.41 -8.59
CA ARG A 10 -11.31 11.23 -10.04
C ARG A 10 -10.08 10.45 -10.49
N ILE A 11 -9.21 10.03 -9.57
CA ILE A 11 -8.10 9.14 -9.92
C ILE A 11 -8.70 7.82 -10.40
N ARG A 12 -8.61 7.61 -11.71
CA ARG A 12 -9.16 6.41 -12.33
C ARG A 12 -8.29 5.21 -12.01
N ILE A 13 -8.93 4.12 -11.64
CA ILE A 13 -8.27 2.81 -11.58
C ILE A 13 -7.91 2.42 -13.01
N PRO A 14 -6.65 2.03 -13.31
CA PRO A 14 -6.29 1.55 -14.64
C PRO A 14 -7.21 0.43 -15.14
N ASP A 15 -7.49 0.40 -16.44
CA ASP A 15 -8.40 -0.58 -17.02
C ASP A 15 -7.97 -2.02 -16.72
N GLU A 16 -6.66 -2.26 -16.66
CA GLU A 16 -6.08 -3.58 -16.35
C GLU A 16 -6.42 -4.04 -14.94
N LEU A 17 -6.72 -3.11 -14.03
CA LEU A 17 -7.05 -3.42 -12.63
C LEU A 17 -8.55 -3.39 -12.35
N ARG A 18 -9.38 -2.92 -13.29
CA ARG A 18 -10.83 -2.82 -13.11
C ARG A 18 -11.52 -4.17 -12.98
N SER A 19 -11.00 -5.18 -13.64
CA SER A 19 -11.51 -6.54 -13.56
C SER A 19 -11.22 -7.20 -12.22
N LEU A 20 -10.35 -6.60 -11.40
CA LEU A 20 -9.94 -7.12 -10.11
C LEU A 20 -10.83 -6.57 -9.00
N THR A 21 -11.14 -7.40 -8.03
CA THR A 21 -11.87 -6.98 -6.83
C THR A 21 -10.86 -6.48 -5.80
N LEU A 22 -10.65 -5.16 -5.76
CA LEU A 22 -9.70 -4.53 -4.86
C LEU A 22 -10.43 -3.68 -3.82
N ALA A 23 -10.30 -4.06 -2.55
CA ALA A 23 -10.77 -3.25 -1.43
C ALA A 23 -9.69 -2.22 -1.04
N PRO A 24 -10.06 -1.11 -0.36
CA PRO A 24 -9.06 -0.12 0.08
C PRO A 24 -7.89 -0.70 0.88
N ARG A 25 -8.15 -1.69 1.74
CA ARG A 25 -7.08 -2.37 2.51
C ARG A 25 -6.10 -3.12 1.63
N HIS A 26 -6.54 -3.63 0.46
CA HIS A 26 -5.65 -4.28 -0.51
C HIS A 26 -4.65 -3.27 -1.10
N LEU A 27 -5.07 -2.01 -1.26
CA LEU A 27 -4.21 -0.96 -1.80
C LEU A 27 -3.01 -0.68 -0.90
N SER A 28 -3.22 -0.63 0.41
CA SER A 28 -2.13 -0.44 1.37
C SER A 28 -1.14 -1.59 1.33
N LEU A 29 -1.63 -2.81 1.25
CA LEU A 29 -0.80 -4.01 1.12
C LEU A 29 0.04 -3.96 -0.15
N LEU A 30 -0.58 -3.63 -1.28
CA LEU A 30 0.10 -3.52 -2.56
C LEU A 30 1.15 -2.39 -2.55
N ALA A 31 0.84 -1.27 -1.89
CA ALA A 31 1.78 -0.17 -1.75
C ALA A 31 3.05 -0.59 -1.00
N TYR A 32 2.91 -1.31 0.11
CA TYR A 32 4.09 -1.81 0.84
C TYR A 32 4.92 -2.77 -0.01
N LEU A 33 4.28 -3.68 -0.74
CA LEU A 33 5.00 -4.60 -1.62
C LEU A 33 5.68 -3.90 -2.78
N LEU A 34 5.07 -2.82 -3.29
CA LEU A 34 5.65 -2.05 -4.38
C LEU A 34 6.89 -1.27 -3.93
N PHE A 35 6.81 -0.61 -2.77
CA PHE A 35 7.86 0.30 -2.30
C PHE A 35 8.94 -0.40 -1.49
N ASP A 36 8.58 -1.40 -0.69
CA ASP A 36 9.54 -2.12 0.16
C ASP A 36 10.03 -3.43 -0.45
N GLY A 37 9.41 -3.87 -1.56
CA GLY A 37 9.74 -5.14 -2.21
C GLY A 37 9.03 -6.33 -1.55
N PRO A 38 9.43 -7.55 -1.90
CA PRO A 38 8.83 -8.76 -1.34
C PRO A 38 8.94 -8.82 0.19
N LEU A 39 7.86 -9.18 0.85
CA LEU A 39 7.76 -9.21 2.32
C LEU A 39 7.08 -10.48 2.78
N GLY A 40 7.39 -10.93 4.00
CA GLY A 40 6.69 -12.01 4.65
C GLY A 40 5.34 -11.56 5.22
N VAL A 41 4.45 -12.52 5.50
CA VAL A 41 3.12 -12.24 6.05
C VAL A 41 3.20 -11.48 7.39
N ASN A 42 4.12 -11.89 8.28
CA ASN A 42 4.29 -11.22 9.57
C ASN A 42 4.79 -9.79 9.44
N GLU A 43 5.69 -9.55 8.48
CA GLU A 43 6.19 -8.20 8.20
C GLU A 43 5.08 -7.30 7.67
N LEU A 44 4.25 -7.81 6.75
CA LEU A 44 3.09 -7.09 6.23
C LEU A 44 2.09 -6.79 7.34
N ALA A 45 1.82 -7.77 8.21
CA ALA A 45 0.91 -7.60 9.33
C ALA A 45 1.38 -6.48 10.27
N ALA A 46 2.68 -6.42 10.56
CA ALA A 46 3.25 -5.38 11.39
C ALA A 46 3.09 -4.00 10.75
N ARG A 47 3.36 -3.88 9.44
CA ARG A 47 3.22 -2.61 8.72
C ARG A 47 1.77 -2.14 8.61
N LEU A 48 0.85 -3.07 8.39
CA LEU A 48 -0.59 -2.76 8.26
C LEU A 48 -1.29 -2.64 9.62
N GLU A 49 -0.60 -3.01 10.71
CA GLU A 49 -1.17 -3.00 12.06
C GLU A 49 -2.43 -3.88 12.18
N VAL A 50 -2.39 -5.05 11.56
CA VAL A 50 -3.47 -6.04 11.59
C VAL A 50 -2.92 -7.40 11.96
N ALA A 51 -3.81 -8.35 12.27
CA ALA A 51 -3.41 -9.72 12.60
C ALA A 51 -2.83 -10.44 11.38
N PRO A 52 -1.83 -11.33 11.56
CA PRO A 52 -1.28 -12.12 10.46
C PRO A 52 -2.32 -12.95 9.71
N THR A 53 -3.35 -13.45 10.41
CA THR A 53 -4.46 -14.17 9.78
C THR A 53 -5.23 -13.29 8.80
N THR A 54 -5.44 -12.02 9.13
CA THR A 54 -6.07 -11.03 8.23
C THR A 54 -5.23 -10.84 6.96
N VAL A 55 -3.92 -10.71 7.12
CA VAL A 55 -3.00 -10.59 5.97
C VAL A 55 -3.05 -11.85 5.12
N SER A 56 -3.04 -13.03 5.73
CA SER A 56 -3.10 -14.30 5.00
C SER A 56 -4.37 -14.41 4.15
N LEU A 57 -5.51 -13.94 4.66
CA LEU A 57 -6.76 -13.90 3.90
C LEU A 57 -6.68 -12.92 2.72
N MET A 58 -6.15 -11.73 2.95
CA MET A 58 -5.97 -10.72 1.90
C MET A 58 -5.04 -11.24 0.80
N VAL A 59 -3.92 -11.83 1.19
CA VAL A 59 -2.96 -12.41 0.25
C VAL A 59 -3.59 -13.55 -0.54
N GLY A 60 -4.38 -14.41 0.13
CA GLY A 60 -5.11 -15.49 -0.52
C GLY A 60 -6.08 -14.97 -1.59
N ASP A 61 -6.85 -13.93 -1.29
CA ASP A 61 -7.77 -13.31 -2.24
C ASP A 61 -7.04 -12.74 -3.46
N LEU A 62 -5.96 -12.01 -3.23
CA LEU A 62 -5.19 -11.40 -4.31
C LEU A 62 -4.40 -12.43 -5.11
N ALA A 63 -3.92 -13.50 -4.48
CA ALA A 63 -3.25 -14.60 -5.17
C ALA A 63 -4.21 -15.35 -6.08
N LYS A 64 -5.46 -15.56 -5.67
CA LYS A 64 -6.50 -16.15 -6.51
C LYS A 64 -6.77 -15.32 -7.76
N GLN A 65 -6.67 -14.00 -7.65
CA GLN A 65 -6.86 -13.09 -8.78
C GLN A 65 -5.60 -12.95 -9.64
N GLY A 66 -4.50 -13.60 -9.26
CA GLY A 66 -3.23 -13.55 -9.99
C GLY A 66 -2.43 -12.27 -9.75
N VAL A 67 -2.83 -11.45 -8.78
CA VAL A 67 -2.14 -10.18 -8.45
C VAL A 67 -0.88 -10.41 -7.64
N LEU A 68 -0.92 -11.37 -6.73
CA LEU A 68 0.20 -11.70 -5.84
C LEU A 68 0.71 -13.11 -6.07
N GLU A 69 1.98 -13.31 -5.79
CA GLU A 69 2.65 -14.60 -5.77
C GLU A 69 3.20 -14.87 -4.37
N ARG A 70 3.18 -16.13 -3.97
CA ARG A 70 3.77 -16.62 -2.72
C ARG A 70 4.90 -17.56 -3.07
N THR A 71 6.08 -17.29 -2.51
CA THR A 71 7.26 -18.15 -2.68
C THR A 71 7.83 -18.51 -1.31
N GLU A 72 8.57 -19.62 -1.24
CA GLU A 72 9.26 -19.99 -0.01
C GLU A 72 10.52 -19.16 0.16
N ASP A 73 10.79 -18.73 1.40
CA ASP A 73 12.04 -18.07 1.72
C ASP A 73 13.17 -19.11 1.63
N PRO A 74 14.21 -18.89 0.79
CA PRO A 74 15.35 -19.81 0.70
C PRO A 74 16.07 -20.02 2.04
N ALA A 75 16.04 -19.02 2.93
CA ALA A 75 16.68 -19.08 4.23
C ALA A 75 15.83 -19.80 5.28
N ASP A 76 14.49 -19.79 5.13
CA ASP A 76 13.56 -20.42 6.06
C ASP A 76 12.29 -20.86 5.32
N ARG A 77 12.17 -22.16 5.06
CA ARG A 77 11.05 -22.76 4.32
C ARG A 77 9.70 -22.57 5.01
N ARG A 78 9.69 -22.29 6.31
CA ARG A 78 8.45 -22.01 7.05
C ARG A 78 7.88 -20.64 6.72
N ARG A 79 8.72 -19.73 6.21
CA ARG A 79 8.37 -18.37 5.90
C ARG A 79 7.96 -18.28 4.43
N LYS A 80 6.76 -17.76 4.18
CA LYS A 80 6.29 -17.45 2.82
C LYS A 80 6.56 -15.99 2.53
N ILE A 81 7.17 -15.74 1.39
CA ILE A 81 7.42 -14.39 0.89
C ILE A 81 6.33 -14.05 -0.12
N VAL A 82 5.75 -12.87 0.05
CA VAL A 82 4.68 -12.35 -0.83
C VAL A 82 5.29 -11.30 -1.75
N SER A 83 4.97 -11.38 -3.01
CA SER A 83 5.40 -10.40 -4.02
C SER A 83 4.29 -10.11 -5.02
N ILE A 84 4.39 -8.96 -5.70
CA ILE A 84 3.46 -8.62 -6.76
C ILE A 84 3.82 -9.46 -7.99
N ALA A 85 2.81 -10.10 -8.59
CA ALA A 85 3.00 -10.86 -9.82
C ALA A 85 3.48 -9.96 -10.95
N ASP A 86 4.47 -10.42 -11.72
CA ASP A 86 5.09 -9.63 -12.78
C ASP A 86 4.08 -9.11 -13.82
N ALA A 87 3.05 -9.90 -14.11
CA ALA A 87 2.01 -9.53 -15.07
C ALA A 87 1.24 -8.26 -14.65
N HIS A 88 1.10 -8.01 -13.34
CA HIS A 88 0.32 -6.88 -12.81
C HIS A 88 1.21 -5.74 -12.30
N ARG A 89 2.52 -5.96 -12.18
CA ARG A 89 3.45 -4.96 -11.67
C ARG A 89 3.41 -3.64 -12.43
N PRO A 90 3.44 -3.61 -13.77
CA PRO A 90 3.41 -2.34 -14.50
C PRO A 90 2.14 -1.52 -14.25
N ALA A 91 0.97 -2.17 -14.19
CA ALA A 91 -0.30 -1.49 -13.94
C ALA A 91 -0.37 -0.94 -12.51
N ILE A 92 0.08 -1.71 -11.52
CA ILE A 92 0.11 -1.29 -10.12
C ILE A 92 1.12 -0.17 -9.92
N ASP A 93 2.30 -0.29 -10.50
CA ASP A 93 3.34 0.74 -10.44
C ASP A 93 2.85 2.05 -11.07
N GLY A 94 2.22 1.99 -12.24
CA GLY A 94 1.66 3.16 -12.89
C GLY A 94 0.56 3.83 -12.08
N TRP A 95 -0.27 3.05 -11.41
CA TRP A 95 -1.38 3.57 -10.61
C TRP A 95 -0.90 4.19 -9.29
N LEU A 96 -0.17 3.42 -8.49
CA LEU A 96 0.33 3.88 -7.18
C LEU A 96 1.51 4.85 -7.35
N GLY A 97 2.30 4.71 -8.39
CA GLY A 97 3.43 5.57 -8.69
C GLY A 97 3.04 7.02 -8.96
N ARG A 98 1.85 7.27 -9.50
CA ARG A 98 1.33 8.62 -9.72
C ARG A 98 1.19 9.38 -8.40
N SER A 99 0.65 8.72 -7.38
CA SER A 99 0.55 9.30 -6.04
C SER A 99 1.92 9.58 -5.44
N ALA A 100 2.86 8.65 -5.57
CA ALA A 100 4.23 8.82 -5.11
C ALA A 100 4.93 9.99 -5.81
N GLY A 101 4.72 10.14 -7.12
CA GLY A 101 5.25 11.28 -7.89
C GLY A 101 4.69 12.61 -7.43
N ALA A 102 3.38 12.68 -7.17
CA ALA A 102 2.73 13.87 -6.66
C ALA A 102 3.28 14.26 -5.28
N TRP A 103 3.47 13.29 -4.38
CA TRP A 103 4.07 13.52 -3.07
C TRP A 103 5.51 13.99 -3.18
N ARG A 104 6.29 13.38 -4.06
CA ARG A 104 7.69 13.79 -4.29
C ARG A 104 7.78 15.23 -4.76
N ALA A 105 6.90 15.63 -5.68
CA ALA A 105 6.83 17.00 -6.17
C ALA A 105 6.40 17.98 -5.06
N ALA A 106 5.43 17.60 -4.24
CA ALA A 106 4.95 18.44 -3.15
C ALA A 106 5.99 18.61 -2.04
N LEU A 107 6.70 17.54 -1.67
CA LEU A 107 7.67 17.55 -0.58
C LEU A 107 9.06 18.01 -1.02
N GLY A 108 9.35 17.97 -2.33
CA GLY A 108 10.67 18.33 -2.86
C GLY A 108 11.18 19.69 -2.42
N PRO A 109 10.37 20.78 -2.49
CA PRO A 109 10.80 22.12 -2.08
C PRO A 109 11.02 22.29 -0.58
N LEU A 110 10.52 21.36 0.24
CA LEU A 110 10.60 21.46 1.70
C LEU A 110 11.97 21.06 2.22
N SER A 111 12.42 21.73 3.29
CA SER A 111 13.61 21.31 4.04
C SER A 111 13.35 20.00 4.77
N GLN A 112 14.43 19.37 5.22
CA GLN A 112 14.32 18.13 5.99
C GLN A 112 13.49 18.32 7.28
N ALA A 113 13.69 19.45 7.96
CA ALA A 113 12.92 19.78 9.16
C ALA A 113 11.43 19.98 8.86
N GLU A 114 11.11 20.63 7.74
CA GLU A 114 9.72 20.85 7.32
C GLU A 114 9.04 19.53 6.94
N ARG A 115 9.74 18.63 6.25
CA ARG A 115 9.22 17.29 5.92
C ARG A 115 8.94 16.49 7.20
N ARG A 116 9.82 16.58 8.18
CA ARG A 116 9.64 15.92 9.48
C ARG A 116 8.41 16.46 10.20
N MET A 117 8.23 17.77 10.22
CA MET A 117 7.06 18.44 10.80
C MET A 117 5.77 17.95 10.12
N PHE A 118 5.77 17.84 8.81
CA PHE A 118 4.62 17.35 8.03
C PHE A 118 4.25 15.92 8.44
N VAL A 119 5.23 15.01 8.50
CA VAL A 119 5.01 13.61 8.88
C VAL A 119 4.50 13.52 10.33
N GLU A 120 5.10 14.26 11.24
CA GLU A 120 4.69 14.29 12.65
C GLU A 120 3.26 14.83 12.82
N THR A 121 2.89 15.82 12.01
CA THR A 121 1.53 16.40 12.03
C THR A 121 0.51 15.38 11.52
N LEU A 122 0.81 14.67 10.45
CA LEU A 122 -0.07 13.59 9.95
C LEU A 122 -0.20 12.47 10.97
N ALA A 123 0.89 12.07 11.60
CA ALA A 123 0.86 11.05 12.64
C ALA A 123 0.01 11.48 13.85
N ALA A 124 0.09 12.75 14.23
CA ALA A 124 -0.74 13.31 15.29
C ALA A 124 -2.24 13.30 14.92
N TYR A 125 -2.54 13.63 13.67
CA TYR A 125 -3.92 13.58 13.16
C TYR A 125 -4.46 12.15 13.19
N GLU A 126 -3.68 11.20 12.76
CA GLU A 126 -4.03 9.78 12.79
C GLU A 126 -4.34 9.28 14.19
N ARG A 127 -3.49 9.64 15.15
CA ARG A 127 -3.71 9.31 16.58
C ARG A 127 -5.00 9.94 17.11
N GLY A 128 -5.29 11.17 16.73
CA GLY A 128 -6.53 11.84 17.10
C GLY A 128 -7.77 11.14 16.55
N LEU A 129 -7.71 10.62 15.35
CA LEU A 129 -8.81 9.83 14.76
C LEU A 129 -9.02 8.53 15.52
N ALA A 130 -7.94 7.83 15.89
CA ALA A 130 -8.03 6.58 16.63
C ALA A 130 -8.72 6.79 18.00
N ASP A 131 -8.48 7.92 18.67
CA ASP A 131 -9.13 8.25 19.93
C ASP A 131 -10.65 8.47 19.77
N TYR A 132 -11.11 8.89 18.59
CA TYR A 132 -12.54 9.05 18.28
C TYR A 132 -13.25 7.72 18.04
N ASP A 133 -12.53 6.73 17.55
CA ASP A 133 -13.08 5.41 17.24
C ASP A 133 -13.07 4.46 18.45
N ALA A 134 -12.48 4.89 19.53
CA ALA A 134 -12.36 4.08 20.75
C ALA A 134 -13.63 4.10 21.60
#